data_3072e312a7a21276ce4ac02e571184c0
#
_entry.id   3072e312a7a21276ce4ac02e571184c0
#
_cell.length_a   1.000
_cell.length_b   1.000
_cell.length_c   1.000
_cell.angle_alpha   90.00
_cell.angle_beta   90.00
_cell.angle_gamma   90.00
#
_symmetry.space_group_name_H-M   'P 1'
#
loop_
_entity.id
_entity.type
_entity.pdbx_description
1 polymer ?
#
loop_
_entity_poly.entity_id
_entity_poly.type
_entity_poly.pdbx_seq_one_letter_code
_entity_poly.pdbx_strand_id
1 'polypeptide(L)'
;MPFQTFTARLVRSVALSELTKHLEFEMKNVPRFGFVAGQWLSFKTNKPDGEEIVRAYSIASPPDSDNKFALCLNRVQDGFMSNFLCDMKEGDEIACQGPFGDFILRPPMRDTIFIATGTGIAPFRSMLRWLLSSSPESTPDGRGRPSSIEGRGHQLWLIFGNRSEKDIYYHDEFLRLTKEHSNFHYLPTLSRGGPEWQGLRGYVQEHVLAIVQGRSDMHAYICGLDKMVKANRDLLKSLDWDRKSILYEKYD
;
A
#
# COMPACT_ATOMS: atom_id res chain seq x y z
N MET A 1 -27.14 3.63 7.20
CA MET A 1 -26.97 2.48 8.12
C MET A 1 -25.65 2.66 8.86
N PRO A 2 -25.55 2.35 10.15
CA PRO A 2 -24.28 2.38 10.83
C PRO A 2 -23.32 1.39 10.16
N PHE A 3 -22.06 1.77 10.01
CA PHE A 3 -21.03 0.88 9.45
C PHE A 3 -20.87 -0.34 10.37
N GLN A 4 -20.72 -1.52 9.76
CA GLN A 4 -20.49 -2.75 10.51
C GLN A 4 -19.13 -2.68 11.23
N THR A 5 -19.15 -2.96 12.53
CA THR A 5 -17.92 -3.08 13.33
C THR A 5 -17.53 -4.55 13.43
N PHE A 6 -16.27 -4.82 13.15
CA PHE A 6 -15.66 -6.15 13.24
C PHE A 6 -14.68 -6.19 14.42
N THR A 7 -14.39 -7.38 14.88
CA THR A 7 -13.27 -7.66 15.79
C THR A 7 -12.17 -8.34 14.97
N ALA A 8 -11.00 -7.73 14.95
CA ALA A 8 -9.80 -8.28 14.32
C ALA A 8 -8.85 -8.81 15.40
N ARG A 9 -8.37 -10.05 15.27
CA ARG A 9 -7.39 -10.69 16.13
C ARG A 9 -6.03 -10.68 15.45
N LEU A 10 -4.99 -10.19 16.12
CA LEU A 10 -3.62 -10.25 15.64
C LEU A 10 -3.14 -11.70 15.63
N VAL A 11 -2.73 -12.19 14.45
CA VAL A 11 -2.25 -13.56 14.28
C VAL A 11 -0.75 -13.64 14.02
N ARG A 12 -0.13 -12.55 13.55
CA ARG A 12 1.30 -12.47 13.30
C ARG A 12 1.81 -11.04 13.35
N SER A 13 2.98 -10.83 13.94
CA SER A 13 3.68 -9.54 14.00
C SER A 13 5.13 -9.72 13.55
N VAL A 14 5.53 -9.00 12.48
CA VAL A 14 6.88 -9.05 11.92
C VAL A 14 7.48 -7.65 11.88
N ALA A 15 8.67 -7.46 12.44
CA ALA A 15 9.42 -6.22 12.28
C ALA A 15 9.98 -6.11 10.85
N LEU A 16 9.67 -5.02 10.17
CA LEU A 16 10.23 -4.67 8.86
C LEU A 16 11.43 -3.72 8.99
N SER A 17 11.43 -2.91 10.05
CA SER A 17 12.54 -2.08 10.51
C SER A 17 12.41 -1.83 12.01
N GLU A 18 13.27 -1.00 12.58
CA GLU A 18 13.20 -0.62 14.00
C GLU A 18 11.84 -0.03 14.40
N LEU A 19 11.23 0.76 13.53
CA LEU A 19 9.97 1.46 13.79
C LEU A 19 8.78 0.94 12.99
N THR A 20 8.97 0.03 12.05
CA THR A 20 7.91 -0.42 11.14
C THR A 20 7.60 -1.88 11.33
N LYS A 21 6.31 -2.19 11.42
CA LYS A 21 5.81 -3.56 11.53
C LYS A 21 4.87 -3.92 10.39
N HIS A 22 4.92 -5.19 10.03
CA HIS A 22 3.88 -5.90 9.30
C HIS A 22 3.03 -6.68 10.30
N LEU A 23 1.73 -6.38 10.35
CA LEU A 23 0.78 -7.02 11.26
C LEU A 23 -0.27 -7.75 10.45
N GLU A 24 -0.41 -9.06 10.67
CA GLU A 24 -1.44 -9.88 10.06
C GLU A 24 -2.59 -10.10 11.05
N PHE A 25 -3.80 -9.84 10.60
CA PHE A 25 -5.01 -9.99 11.40
C PHE A 25 -5.97 -11.00 10.76
N GLU A 26 -6.79 -11.60 11.60
CA GLU A 26 -7.93 -12.42 11.24
C GLU A 26 -9.23 -11.78 11.76
N MET A 27 -10.22 -11.61 10.89
CA MET A 27 -11.56 -11.15 11.29
C MET A 27 -12.31 -12.25 12.02
N LYS A 28 -12.75 -11.98 13.24
CA LYS A 28 -13.52 -12.95 14.03
C LYS A 28 -14.96 -13.05 13.53
N ASN A 29 -15.49 -14.27 13.57
CA ASN A 29 -16.90 -14.55 13.22
C ASN A 29 -17.30 -14.13 11.79
N VAL A 30 -16.32 -14.00 10.91
CA VAL A 30 -16.51 -13.70 9.49
C VAL A 30 -15.77 -14.76 8.69
N PRO A 31 -16.45 -15.62 7.95
CA PRO A 31 -15.80 -16.68 7.18
C PRO A 31 -14.97 -16.14 6.02
N ARG A 32 -15.31 -14.95 5.56
CA ARG A 32 -14.63 -14.26 4.47
C ARG A 32 -14.69 -12.75 4.69
N PHE A 33 -13.56 -12.07 4.55
CA PHE A 33 -13.48 -10.61 4.60
C PHE A 33 -13.20 -10.05 3.21
N GLY A 34 -14.23 -9.49 2.56
CA GLY A 34 -14.12 -8.94 1.21
C GLY A 34 -13.67 -7.48 1.22
N PHE A 35 -12.63 -7.18 0.45
CA PHE A 35 -12.18 -5.81 0.17
C PHE A 35 -11.57 -5.71 -1.23
N VAL A 36 -11.36 -4.49 -1.71
CA VAL A 36 -10.68 -4.20 -2.99
C VAL A 36 -9.27 -3.69 -2.68
N ALA A 37 -8.28 -4.13 -3.46
CA ALA A 37 -6.89 -3.70 -3.29
C ALA A 37 -6.76 -2.17 -3.32
N GLY A 38 -6.14 -1.61 -2.29
CA GLY A 38 -6.01 -0.17 -2.08
C GLY A 38 -6.97 0.42 -1.04
N GLN A 39 -7.97 -0.34 -0.56
CA GLN A 39 -8.85 0.09 0.53
C GLN A 39 -8.15 0.04 1.90
N TRP A 40 -8.78 0.68 2.89
CA TRP A 40 -8.30 0.81 4.25
C TRP A 40 -9.36 0.42 5.29
N LEU A 41 -8.91 0.20 6.52
CA LEU A 41 -9.75 -0.06 7.69
C LEU A 41 -9.56 1.05 8.72
N SER A 42 -10.65 1.38 9.41
CA SER A 42 -10.65 2.28 10.55
C SER A 42 -10.57 1.47 11.84
N PHE A 43 -9.50 1.64 12.61
CA PHE A 43 -9.28 1.00 13.91
C PHE A 43 -9.68 1.92 15.04
N LYS A 44 -10.28 1.33 16.09
CA LYS A 44 -10.84 2.06 17.21
C LYS A 44 -10.36 1.45 18.52
N THR A 45 -9.89 2.30 19.44
CA THR A 45 -9.56 1.93 20.81
C THR A 45 -9.70 3.14 21.73
N ASN A 46 -9.63 2.94 23.04
CA ASN A 46 -9.70 4.02 24.01
C ASN A 46 -8.34 4.24 24.68
N LYS A 47 -7.99 5.48 24.95
CA LYS A 47 -6.89 5.82 25.84
C LYS A 47 -7.24 5.48 27.30
N PRO A 48 -6.25 5.45 28.21
CA PRO A 48 -6.50 5.20 29.63
C PRO A 48 -7.44 6.21 30.32
N ASP A 49 -7.52 7.43 29.79
CA ASP A 49 -8.43 8.51 30.26
C ASP A 49 -9.85 8.38 29.70
N GLY A 50 -10.12 7.36 28.85
CA GLY A 50 -11.41 7.10 28.23
C GLY A 50 -11.60 7.79 26.87
N GLU A 51 -10.67 8.61 26.40
CA GLU A 51 -10.74 9.23 25.06
C GLU A 51 -10.70 8.16 23.97
N GLU A 52 -11.72 8.16 23.11
CA GLU A 52 -11.78 7.28 21.95
C GLU A 52 -10.83 7.76 20.85
N ILE A 53 -9.98 6.87 20.38
CA ILE A 53 -9.07 7.10 19.25
C ILE A 53 -9.48 6.24 18.07
N VAL A 54 -9.64 6.91 16.92
CA VAL A 54 -9.96 6.26 15.64
C VAL A 54 -8.89 6.63 14.62
N ARG A 55 -8.28 5.63 13.94
CA ARG A 55 -7.26 5.86 12.91
C ARG A 55 -7.43 4.88 11.75
N ALA A 56 -7.21 5.40 10.55
CA ALA A 56 -7.25 4.64 9.30
C ALA A 56 -5.89 4.03 8.97
N TYR A 57 -5.91 2.79 8.46
CA TYR A 57 -4.71 2.09 7.96
C TYR A 57 -5.05 1.35 6.68
N SER A 58 -4.27 1.61 5.62
CA SER A 58 -4.43 0.93 4.33
C SER A 58 -4.06 -0.54 4.45
N ILE A 59 -4.84 -1.40 3.78
CA ILE A 59 -4.61 -2.83 3.76
C ILE A 59 -3.40 -3.13 2.86
N ALA A 60 -2.43 -3.86 3.39
CA ALA A 60 -1.17 -4.21 2.72
C ALA A 60 -1.15 -5.61 2.10
N SER A 61 -2.12 -6.47 2.43
CA SER A 61 -2.32 -7.78 1.79
C SER A 61 -3.17 -7.65 0.51
N PRO A 62 -3.03 -8.55 -0.47
CA PRO A 62 -4.00 -8.63 -1.56
C PRO A 62 -5.36 -9.07 -1.02
N PRO A 63 -6.48 -8.72 -1.70
CA PRO A 63 -7.76 -9.34 -1.42
C PRO A 63 -7.67 -10.84 -1.70
N ASP A 64 -8.03 -11.62 -0.71
CA ASP A 64 -8.02 -13.08 -0.77
C ASP A 64 -9.40 -13.64 -0.43
N SER A 65 -9.58 -14.96 -0.58
CA SER A 65 -10.84 -15.63 -0.30
C SER A 65 -11.07 -15.94 1.18
N ASP A 66 -10.12 -15.61 2.05
CA ASP A 66 -10.20 -15.85 3.49
C ASP A 66 -10.65 -14.62 4.30
N ASN A 67 -10.60 -14.73 5.60
CA ASN A 67 -10.97 -13.67 6.55
C ASN A 67 -9.77 -12.87 7.06
N LYS A 68 -8.62 -12.92 6.37
CA LYS A 68 -7.37 -12.28 6.81
C LYS A 68 -7.07 -11.01 6.04
N PHE A 69 -6.32 -10.15 6.69
CA PHE A 69 -5.72 -8.96 6.08
C PHE A 69 -4.42 -8.60 6.80
N ALA A 70 -3.60 -7.78 6.16
CA ALA A 70 -2.37 -7.29 6.78
C ALA A 70 -2.26 -5.77 6.70
N LEU A 71 -1.54 -5.20 7.67
CA LEU A 71 -1.16 -3.80 7.73
C LEU A 71 0.36 -3.64 7.64
N CYS A 72 0.79 -2.49 7.11
CA CYS A 72 2.17 -2.01 7.22
C CYS A 72 2.13 -0.62 7.85
N LEU A 73 2.66 -0.48 9.04
CA LEU A 73 2.58 0.77 9.78
C LEU A 73 3.86 1.09 10.56
N ASN A 74 4.13 2.39 10.69
CA ASN A 74 5.20 2.90 11.53
C ASN A 74 4.70 3.18 12.95
N ARG A 75 5.56 2.91 13.94
CA ARG A 75 5.45 3.48 15.27
C ARG A 75 5.75 4.99 15.18
N VAL A 76 4.76 5.80 15.41
CA VAL A 76 4.89 7.27 15.44
C VAL A 76 5.18 7.72 16.88
N GLN A 77 6.16 8.60 17.08
CA GLN A 77 6.65 8.99 18.41
C GLN A 77 5.51 9.35 19.35
N ASP A 78 4.60 10.16 19.13
CA ASP A 78 3.49 10.54 20.02
C ASP A 78 2.13 9.99 19.54
N GLY A 79 2.16 9.02 18.65
CA GLY A 79 0.97 8.42 18.04
C GLY A 79 0.38 7.31 18.88
N PHE A 80 -0.71 7.55 19.61
CA PHE A 80 -1.32 6.56 20.48
C PHE A 80 -1.69 5.25 19.72
N MET A 81 -2.47 5.34 18.64
CA MET A 81 -2.93 4.14 17.91
C MET A 81 -1.79 3.36 17.29
N SER A 82 -0.78 4.03 16.71
CA SER A 82 0.35 3.33 16.09
C SER A 82 1.21 2.61 17.12
N ASN A 83 1.41 3.21 18.30
CA ASN A 83 2.07 2.55 19.42
C ASN A 83 1.26 1.37 19.94
N PHE A 84 -0.05 1.56 20.16
CA PHE A 84 -0.96 0.50 20.58
C PHE A 84 -0.89 -0.71 19.64
N LEU A 85 -1.05 -0.51 18.32
CA LEU A 85 -0.96 -1.58 17.33
C LEU A 85 0.42 -2.26 17.30
N CYS A 86 1.50 -1.47 17.41
CA CYS A 86 2.86 -2.01 17.47
C CYS A 86 3.15 -2.82 18.74
N ASP A 87 2.46 -2.55 19.84
CA ASP A 87 2.66 -3.22 21.13
C ASP A 87 1.74 -4.44 21.30
N MET A 88 0.74 -4.63 20.42
CA MET A 88 -0.12 -5.82 20.42
C MET A 88 0.71 -7.10 20.30
N LYS A 89 0.26 -8.13 20.99
CA LYS A 89 0.78 -9.49 20.94
C LYS A 89 -0.15 -10.38 20.13
N GLU A 90 0.37 -11.45 19.57
CA GLU A 90 -0.43 -12.46 18.89
C GLU A 90 -1.52 -12.98 19.83
N GLY A 91 -2.76 -12.99 19.37
CA GLY A 91 -3.96 -13.27 20.13
C GLY A 91 -4.75 -12.04 20.60
N ASP A 92 -4.13 -10.86 20.68
CA ASP A 92 -4.83 -9.62 21.07
C ASP A 92 -5.86 -9.23 20.01
N GLU A 93 -6.91 -8.53 20.45
CA GLU A 93 -8.05 -8.15 19.63
C GLU A 93 -8.25 -6.63 19.61
N ILE A 94 -8.75 -6.14 18.47
CA ILE A 94 -9.09 -4.72 18.29
C ILE A 94 -10.33 -4.57 17.42
N ALA A 95 -11.15 -3.56 17.73
CA ALA A 95 -12.30 -3.21 16.92
C ALA A 95 -11.87 -2.45 15.65
N CYS A 96 -12.49 -2.79 14.52
CA CYS A 96 -12.29 -2.09 13.26
C CYS A 96 -13.57 -1.98 12.45
N GLN A 97 -13.61 -1.04 11.51
CA GLN A 97 -14.70 -0.82 10.57
C GLN A 97 -14.15 -0.68 9.16
N GLY A 98 -14.94 -1.03 8.17
CA GLY A 98 -14.59 -0.95 6.76
C GLY A 98 -15.00 -2.21 6.00
N PRO A 99 -14.42 -2.42 4.77
CA PRO A 99 -13.38 -1.62 4.14
C PRO A 99 -13.91 -0.28 3.61
N PHE A 100 -13.04 0.73 3.54
CA PHE A 100 -13.33 2.06 3.04
C PHE A 100 -12.32 2.49 1.97
N GLY A 101 -12.64 3.57 1.26
CA GLY A 101 -11.73 4.25 0.35
C GLY A 101 -11.93 3.91 -1.12
N ASP A 102 -11.58 4.91 -1.95
CA ASP A 102 -11.68 4.88 -3.42
C ASP A 102 -10.31 4.94 -4.09
N PHE A 103 -9.24 4.76 -3.32
CA PHE A 103 -7.87 4.66 -3.84
C PHE A 103 -7.61 3.25 -4.37
N ILE A 104 -8.37 2.88 -5.40
CA ILE A 104 -8.38 1.55 -6.02
C ILE A 104 -7.98 1.62 -7.50
N LEU A 105 -7.62 0.48 -8.08
CA LEU A 105 -7.25 0.40 -9.50
C LEU A 105 -8.43 0.81 -10.39
N ARG A 106 -8.17 1.68 -11.36
CA ARG A 106 -9.17 2.23 -12.28
C ARG A 106 -9.22 1.45 -13.59
N PRO A 107 -10.39 0.96 -14.00
CA PRO A 107 -10.57 0.41 -15.35
C PRO A 107 -10.74 1.53 -16.39
N PRO A 108 -10.37 1.29 -17.68
CA PRO A 108 -9.54 0.15 -18.11
C PRO A 108 -8.11 0.28 -17.58
N MET A 109 -7.45 -0.86 -17.35
CA MET A 109 -6.02 -0.85 -16.98
C MET A 109 -5.20 -0.17 -18.08
N ARG A 110 -4.16 0.51 -17.67
CA ARG A 110 -3.14 1.16 -18.52
C ARG A 110 -1.76 0.84 -17.97
N ASP A 111 -0.75 1.16 -18.72
CA ASP A 111 0.60 1.26 -18.15
C ASP A 111 0.54 2.15 -16.92
N THR A 112 1.13 1.69 -15.82
CA THR A 112 0.89 2.31 -14.51
C THR A 112 2.18 2.51 -13.74
N ILE A 113 2.33 3.72 -13.19
CA ILE A 113 3.42 4.07 -12.28
C ILE A 113 2.87 4.20 -10.85
N PHE A 114 3.43 3.41 -9.93
CA PHE A 114 3.19 3.48 -8.50
C PHE A 114 4.35 4.22 -7.83
N ILE A 115 4.06 5.30 -7.10
CA ILE A 115 5.06 6.16 -6.47
C ILE A 115 4.82 6.14 -4.97
N ALA A 116 5.70 5.48 -4.22
CA ALA A 116 5.57 5.27 -2.78
C ALA A 116 6.72 5.88 -1.99
N THR A 117 6.43 6.29 -0.74
CA THR A 117 7.45 6.52 0.29
C THR A 117 7.01 5.94 1.62
N GLY A 118 7.94 5.31 2.34
CA GLY A 118 7.69 4.73 3.66
C GLY A 118 6.50 3.75 3.66
N THR A 119 5.60 3.89 4.64
CA THR A 119 4.41 3.04 4.75
C THR A 119 3.35 3.26 3.67
N GLY A 120 3.49 4.30 2.82
CA GLY A 120 2.70 4.46 1.60
C GLY A 120 2.86 3.32 0.59
N ILE A 121 3.79 2.40 0.83
CA ILE A 121 3.91 1.13 0.09
C ILE A 121 2.72 0.17 0.35
N ALA A 122 1.98 0.32 1.46
CA ALA A 122 0.94 -0.62 1.88
C ALA A 122 -0.14 -0.86 0.80
N PRO A 123 -0.85 0.17 0.29
CA PRO A 123 -1.87 -0.04 -0.74
C PRO A 123 -1.26 -0.59 -2.04
N PHE A 124 -0.03 -0.22 -2.38
CA PHE A 124 0.63 -0.73 -3.60
C PHE A 124 1.06 -2.19 -3.48
N ARG A 125 1.49 -2.63 -2.29
CA ARG A 125 1.73 -4.05 -2.05
C ARG A 125 0.44 -4.85 -2.26
N SER A 126 -0.69 -4.38 -1.74
CA SER A 126 -2.01 -4.99 -1.97
C SER A 126 -2.33 -5.06 -3.47
N MET A 127 -2.23 -3.94 -4.18
CA MET A 127 -2.54 -3.82 -5.61
C MET A 127 -1.63 -4.70 -6.48
N LEU A 128 -0.30 -4.61 -6.29
CA LEU A 128 0.68 -5.31 -7.11
C LEU A 128 0.61 -6.83 -6.91
N ARG A 129 0.49 -7.29 -5.65
CA ARG A 129 0.28 -8.72 -5.39
C ARG A 129 -1.00 -9.24 -6.02
N TRP A 130 -2.06 -8.45 -6.00
CA TRP A 130 -3.32 -8.83 -6.64
C TRP A 130 -3.21 -8.82 -8.17
N LEU A 131 -2.59 -7.78 -8.79
CA LEU A 131 -2.39 -7.69 -10.24
C LEU A 131 -1.49 -8.81 -10.80
N LEU A 132 -0.45 -9.17 -10.06
CA LEU A 132 0.58 -10.11 -10.48
C LEU A 132 0.32 -11.55 -10.01
N SER A 133 -0.76 -11.80 -9.23
CA SER A 133 -1.10 -13.16 -8.84
C SER A 133 -1.56 -13.99 -10.03
N SER A 134 -1.15 -15.27 -10.03
CA SER A 134 -1.52 -16.25 -11.08
C SER A 134 -2.98 -16.73 -10.96
N SER A 135 -3.63 -16.49 -9.80
CA SER A 135 -4.98 -16.99 -9.53
C SER A 135 -6.04 -15.99 -9.97
N PRO A 136 -6.95 -16.38 -10.88
CA PRO A 136 -8.07 -15.51 -11.30
C PRO A 136 -9.17 -15.35 -10.23
N GLU A 137 -9.08 -16.04 -9.09
CA GLU A 137 -10.21 -16.29 -8.19
C GLU A 137 -10.41 -15.29 -7.05
N SER A 138 -9.64 -14.23 -6.97
CA SER A 138 -9.66 -13.36 -5.78
C SER A 138 -10.35 -12.02 -5.98
N THR A 139 -11.65 -12.02 -6.28
CA THR A 139 -12.49 -10.86 -5.98
C THR A 139 -13.35 -11.16 -4.75
N PRO A 140 -13.68 -10.14 -3.94
CA PRO A 140 -14.50 -10.30 -2.74
C PRO A 140 -15.87 -10.93 -2.99
N ASP A 141 -16.39 -10.82 -4.19
CA ASP A 141 -17.68 -11.34 -4.63
C ASP A 141 -17.60 -12.68 -5.39
N GLY A 142 -16.42 -13.28 -5.50
CA GLY A 142 -16.23 -14.56 -6.18
C GLY A 142 -16.27 -14.51 -7.71
N ARG A 143 -16.33 -13.32 -8.31
CA ARG A 143 -16.47 -13.16 -9.77
C ARG A 143 -15.17 -13.19 -10.55
N GLY A 144 -14.04 -13.38 -9.86
CA GLY A 144 -12.72 -13.29 -10.49
C GLY A 144 -12.30 -11.84 -10.77
N ARG A 145 -11.07 -11.65 -11.19
CA ARG A 145 -10.56 -10.32 -11.59
C ARG A 145 -11.27 -9.90 -12.89
N PRO A 146 -11.91 -8.72 -12.96
CA PRO A 146 -12.45 -8.23 -14.24
C PRO A 146 -11.34 -8.17 -15.28
N SER A 147 -11.60 -8.65 -16.50
CA SER A 147 -10.62 -8.60 -17.60
C SER A 147 -10.13 -7.17 -17.89
N SER A 148 -10.95 -6.17 -17.61
CA SER A 148 -10.60 -4.74 -17.69
C SER A 148 -9.56 -4.27 -16.65
N ILE A 149 -9.21 -5.10 -15.66
CA ILE A 149 -8.22 -4.80 -14.61
C ILE A 149 -7.11 -5.88 -14.59
N GLU A 150 -6.92 -6.62 -15.66
CA GLU A 150 -5.79 -7.54 -15.77
C GLU A 150 -4.49 -6.75 -15.97
N GLY A 151 -3.50 -6.98 -15.10
CA GLY A 151 -2.15 -6.39 -15.23
C GLY A 151 -1.34 -7.00 -16.38
N ARG A 152 -1.82 -8.11 -16.99
CA ARG A 152 -1.16 -8.76 -18.12
C ARG A 152 -1.23 -7.88 -19.36
N GLY A 153 -0.07 -7.61 -19.96
CA GLY A 153 0.04 -6.77 -21.16
C GLY A 153 0.27 -5.29 -20.89
N HIS A 154 0.16 -4.82 -19.64
CA HIS A 154 0.51 -3.46 -19.24
C HIS A 154 1.80 -3.44 -18.45
N GLN A 155 2.60 -2.40 -18.66
CA GLN A 155 3.82 -2.18 -17.91
C GLN A 155 3.50 -1.55 -16.55
N LEU A 156 4.11 -2.05 -15.49
CA LEU A 156 3.91 -1.64 -14.11
C LEU A 156 5.26 -1.22 -13.50
N TRP A 157 5.37 0.03 -13.06
CA TRP A 157 6.56 0.53 -12.38
C TRP A 157 6.24 0.84 -10.93
N LEU A 158 7.08 0.40 -10.01
CA LEU A 158 7.05 0.80 -8.61
C LEU A 158 8.31 1.59 -8.28
N ILE A 159 8.19 2.91 -8.11
CA ILE A 159 9.25 3.74 -7.50
C ILE A 159 9.01 3.76 -6.00
N PHE A 160 9.96 3.25 -5.24
CA PHE A 160 9.84 3.20 -3.79
C PHE A 160 10.98 3.98 -3.11
N GLY A 161 10.64 5.18 -2.61
CA GLY A 161 11.57 6.09 -1.96
C GLY A 161 11.67 5.83 -0.46
N ASN A 162 12.91 5.66 0.01
CA ASN A 162 13.24 5.50 1.43
C ASN A 162 14.44 6.36 1.81
N ARG A 163 14.77 6.41 3.11
CA ARG A 163 15.95 7.14 3.57
C ARG A 163 17.22 6.30 3.41
N SER A 164 17.20 5.08 3.87
CA SER A 164 18.33 4.17 3.90
C SER A 164 17.89 2.73 3.55
N GLU A 165 18.83 1.84 3.34
CA GLU A 165 18.63 0.44 2.94
C GLU A 165 17.73 -0.31 3.93
N LYS A 166 17.92 -0.10 5.23
CA LYS A 166 17.14 -0.75 6.30
C LYS A 166 15.65 -0.36 6.30
N ASP A 167 15.29 0.70 5.58
CA ASP A 167 13.92 1.20 5.49
C ASP A 167 13.20 0.70 4.22
N ILE A 168 13.83 -0.15 3.41
CA ILE A 168 13.22 -0.70 2.19
C ILE A 168 12.36 -1.92 2.58
N TYR A 169 11.10 -1.68 2.92
CA TYR A 169 10.15 -2.75 3.29
C TYR A 169 9.82 -3.63 2.11
N TYR A 170 9.66 -4.94 2.33
CA TYR A 170 9.29 -5.94 1.31
C TYR A 170 10.25 -6.03 0.11
N HIS A 171 11.51 -5.65 0.30
CA HIS A 171 12.50 -5.59 -0.77
C HIS A 171 12.62 -6.89 -1.55
N ASP A 172 12.85 -7.99 -0.85
CA ASP A 172 13.00 -9.33 -1.46
C ASP A 172 11.71 -9.80 -2.16
N GLU A 173 10.54 -9.42 -1.63
CA GLU A 173 9.25 -9.72 -2.26
C GLU A 173 9.14 -9.03 -3.61
N PHE A 174 9.45 -7.73 -3.71
CA PHE A 174 9.39 -7.01 -4.97
C PHE A 174 10.48 -7.43 -5.96
N LEU A 175 11.69 -7.76 -5.49
CA LEU A 175 12.74 -8.34 -6.34
C LEU A 175 12.32 -9.70 -6.91
N ARG A 176 11.63 -10.53 -6.15
CA ARG A 176 11.08 -11.79 -6.66
C ARG A 176 10.02 -11.53 -7.72
N LEU A 177 9.08 -10.61 -7.47
CA LEU A 177 8.04 -10.26 -8.45
C LEU A 177 8.63 -9.76 -9.78
N THR A 178 9.76 -9.01 -9.78
CA THR A 178 10.41 -8.62 -11.04
C THR A 178 10.99 -9.80 -11.82
N LYS A 179 11.42 -10.85 -11.12
CA LYS A 179 11.93 -12.08 -11.79
C LYS A 179 10.80 -12.93 -12.36
N GLU A 180 9.64 -12.92 -11.70
CA GLU A 180 8.47 -13.72 -12.09
C GLU A 180 7.62 -13.03 -13.18
N HIS A 181 7.68 -11.69 -13.28
CA HIS A 181 6.83 -10.89 -14.15
C HIS A 181 7.64 -9.87 -14.95
N SER A 182 7.87 -10.14 -16.23
CA SER A 182 8.68 -9.29 -17.12
C SER A 182 8.10 -7.88 -17.36
N ASN A 183 6.83 -7.68 -17.05
CA ASN A 183 6.14 -6.40 -17.16
C ASN A 183 6.12 -5.61 -15.84
N PHE A 184 6.78 -6.09 -14.78
CA PHE A 184 6.90 -5.39 -13.51
C PHE A 184 8.32 -4.89 -13.28
N HIS A 185 8.47 -3.61 -13.00
CA HIS A 185 9.73 -2.91 -12.79
C HIS A 185 9.77 -2.31 -11.40
N TYR A 186 10.68 -2.79 -10.55
CA TYR A 186 10.86 -2.29 -9.19
C TYR A 186 12.08 -1.38 -9.09
N LEU A 187 11.88 -0.14 -8.66
CA LEU A 187 12.85 0.95 -8.66
C LEU A 187 12.98 1.54 -7.24
N PRO A 188 13.67 0.87 -6.32
CA PRO A 188 13.95 1.43 -5.01
C PRO A 188 14.95 2.59 -5.14
N THR A 189 14.65 3.73 -4.50
CA THR A 189 15.55 4.89 -4.46
C THR A 189 15.80 5.33 -3.02
N LEU A 190 17.04 5.74 -2.73
CA LEU A 190 17.43 6.17 -1.39
C LEU A 190 17.92 7.61 -1.38
N SER A 191 17.32 8.43 -0.51
CA SER A 191 17.78 9.81 -0.30
C SER A 191 19.05 9.91 0.56
N ARG A 192 19.39 8.84 1.31
CA ARG A 192 20.56 8.73 2.18
C ARG A 192 21.19 7.34 2.10
N GLY A 193 21.24 6.77 0.89
CA GLY A 193 21.86 5.46 0.66
C GLY A 193 23.36 5.50 0.97
N GLY A 194 23.84 4.45 1.65
CA GLY A 194 25.26 4.25 1.96
C GLY A 194 26.13 4.10 0.70
N PRO A 195 27.47 4.06 0.83
CA PRO A 195 28.38 3.93 -0.31
C PRO A 195 28.17 2.63 -1.09
N GLU A 196 27.74 1.57 -0.43
CA GLU A 196 27.52 0.24 -1.03
C GLU A 196 26.20 0.14 -1.81
N TRP A 197 25.31 1.14 -1.69
CA TRP A 197 24.05 1.13 -2.40
C TRP A 197 24.23 1.30 -3.91
N GLN A 198 23.81 0.28 -4.69
CA GLN A 198 23.94 0.24 -6.15
C GLN A 198 22.63 0.64 -6.88
N GLY A 199 21.53 0.85 -6.14
CA GLY A 199 20.25 1.28 -6.70
C GLY A 199 20.16 2.80 -6.94
N LEU A 200 18.97 3.27 -7.24
CA LEU A 200 18.71 4.69 -7.49
C LEU A 200 18.95 5.53 -6.24
N ARG A 201 19.42 6.77 -6.45
CA ARG A 201 19.66 7.76 -5.40
C ARG A 201 18.80 8.98 -5.62
N GLY A 202 18.47 9.71 -4.55
CA GLY A 202 17.64 10.89 -4.60
C GLY A 202 16.17 10.64 -4.29
N TYR A 203 15.35 11.60 -4.63
CA TYR A 203 13.91 11.55 -4.37
C TYR A 203 13.14 10.91 -5.53
N VAL A 204 11.99 10.31 -5.23
CA VAL A 204 11.16 9.58 -6.22
C VAL A 204 10.82 10.41 -7.45
N GLN A 205 10.52 11.71 -7.31
CA GLN A 205 10.18 12.59 -8.41
C GLN A 205 11.30 12.78 -9.44
N GLU A 206 12.56 12.58 -9.06
CA GLU A 206 13.71 12.68 -9.96
C GLU A 206 13.73 11.54 -10.99
N HIS A 207 13.08 10.41 -10.67
CA HIS A 207 13.04 9.22 -11.50
C HIS A 207 11.77 9.10 -12.35
N VAL A 208 10.72 9.86 -12.01
CA VAL A 208 9.43 9.81 -12.73
C VAL A 208 9.60 10.16 -14.20
N LEU A 209 10.35 11.22 -14.51
CA LEU A 209 10.55 11.69 -15.89
C LEU A 209 11.17 10.62 -16.80
N ALA A 210 12.14 9.86 -16.28
CA ALA A 210 12.80 8.79 -17.03
C ALA A 210 11.85 7.63 -17.37
N ILE A 211 10.81 7.42 -16.54
CA ILE A 211 9.82 6.37 -16.77
C ILE A 211 8.74 6.83 -17.73
N VAL A 212 8.19 8.01 -17.50
CA VAL A 212 7.05 8.49 -18.30
C VAL A 212 7.46 8.88 -19.72
N GLN A 213 8.72 9.31 -19.94
CA GLN A 213 9.29 9.62 -21.26
C GLN A 213 8.39 10.50 -22.15
N GLY A 214 7.72 11.48 -21.53
CA GLY A 214 6.76 12.36 -22.21
C GLY A 214 5.37 11.76 -22.44
N ARG A 215 5.11 10.52 -22.01
CA ARG A 215 3.79 9.88 -22.10
C ARG A 215 2.83 10.47 -21.05
N SER A 216 1.57 10.58 -21.40
CA SER A 216 0.48 10.99 -20.50
C SER A 216 -0.74 10.06 -20.57
N ASP A 217 -0.61 8.94 -21.30
CA ASP A 217 -1.62 7.91 -21.50
C ASP A 217 -1.62 6.82 -20.39
N MET A 218 -0.81 6.99 -19.37
CA MET A 218 -0.63 6.08 -18.25
C MET A 218 -1.54 6.43 -17.05
N HIS A 219 -1.59 5.55 -16.05
CA HIS A 219 -2.09 5.88 -14.71
C HIS A 219 -0.92 6.12 -13.74
N ALA A 220 -1.07 7.09 -12.84
CA ALA A 220 -0.17 7.32 -11.74
C ALA A 220 -0.90 7.16 -10.41
N TYR A 221 -0.37 6.29 -9.54
CA TYR A 221 -0.83 6.12 -8.15
C TYR A 221 0.28 6.60 -7.22
N ILE A 222 -0.04 7.53 -6.33
CA ILE A 222 0.94 8.20 -5.46
C ILE A 222 0.49 8.05 -4.02
N CYS A 223 1.33 7.45 -3.14
CA CYS A 223 1.00 7.28 -1.74
C CYS A 223 2.21 7.51 -0.81
N GLY A 224 2.02 8.25 0.25
CA GLY A 224 3.02 8.56 1.28
C GLY A 224 2.95 9.99 1.78
N LEU A 225 4.09 10.55 2.20
CA LEU A 225 4.19 11.88 2.80
C LEU A 225 3.60 12.99 1.91
N ASP A 226 2.87 13.94 2.50
CA ASP A 226 2.19 15.04 1.80
C ASP A 226 3.09 15.79 0.81
N LYS A 227 4.32 16.14 1.23
CA LYS A 227 5.29 16.84 0.37
C LYS A 227 5.64 16.04 -0.89
N MET A 228 5.83 14.72 -0.74
CA MET A 228 6.13 13.82 -1.86
C MET A 228 4.92 13.70 -2.79
N VAL A 229 3.74 13.50 -2.25
CA VAL A 229 2.49 13.42 -3.04
C VAL A 229 2.26 14.70 -3.81
N LYS A 230 2.40 15.87 -3.17
CA LYS A 230 2.25 17.18 -3.83
C LYS A 230 3.25 17.35 -4.95
N ALA A 231 4.55 17.10 -4.70
CA ALA A 231 5.60 17.29 -5.70
C ALA A 231 5.37 16.44 -6.96
N ASN A 232 5.01 15.17 -6.81
CA ASN A 232 4.76 14.28 -7.96
C ASN A 232 3.48 14.65 -8.71
N ARG A 233 2.41 15.04 -8.01
CA ARG A 233 1.19 15.54 -8.65
C ARG A 233 1.44 16.81 -9.47
N ASP A 234 2.19 17.76 -8.93
CA ASP A 234 2.50 19.01 -9.60
C ASP A 234 3.41 18.75 -10.82
N LEU A 235 4.37 17.84 -10.71
CA LEU A 235 5.20 17.37 -11.82
C LEU A 235 4.35 16.77 -12.94
N LEU A 236 3.48 15.80 -12.66
CA LEU A 236 2.66 15.14 -13.68
C LEU A 236 1.68 16.11 -14.34
N LYS A 237 1.12 17.07 -13.59
CA LYS A 237 0.28 18.12 -14.15
C LYS A 237 1.07 19.05 -15.09
N SER A 238 2.34 19.35 -14.79
CA SER A 238 3.19 20.16 -15.67
C SER A 238 3.56 19.44 -16.97
N LEU A 239 3.32 18.12 -17.04
CA LEU A 239 3.46 17.26 -18.22
C LEU A 239 2.12 16.99 -18.92
N ASP A 240 1.10 17.83 -18.66
CA ASP A 240 -0.24 17.76 -19.25
C ASP A 240 -1.00 16.45 -19.00
N TRP A 241 -0.71 15.75 -17.88
CA TRP A 241 -1.47 14.58 -17.49
C TRP A 241 -2.90 14.93 -17.08
N ASP A 242 -3.88 14.14 -17.55
CA ASP A 242 -5.26 14.24 -17.08
C ASP A 242 -5.32 14.00 -15.57
N ARG A 243 -6.01 14.90 -14.86
CA ARG A 243 -6.21 14.80 -13.40
C ARG A 243 -6.86 13.48 -12.97
N LYS A 244 -7.69 12.88 -13.83
CA LYS A 244 -8.33 11.58 -13.56
C LYS A 244 -7.36 10.40 -13.64
N SER A 245 -6.22 10.57 -14.32
CA SER A 245 -5.14 9.58 -14.39
C SER A 245 -4.15 9.67 -13.24
N ILE A 246 -4.25 10.71 -12.38
CA ILE A 246 -3.39 10.94 -11.21
C ILE A 246 -4.18 10.66 -9.93
N LEU A 247 -4.03 9.47 -9.39
CA LEU A 247 -4.68 9.04 -8.15
C LEU A 247 -3.68 9.15 -6.98
N TYR A 248 -4.15 9.55 -5.82
CA TYR A 248 -3.24 9.70 -4.68
C TYR A 248 -3.93 9.55 -3.34
N GLU A 249 -3.15 9.11 -2.35
CA GLU A 249 -3.50 9.08 -0.94
C GLU A 249 -2.35 9.66 -0.13
N LYS A 250 -2.65 10.43 0.93
CA LYS A 250 -1.68 11.09 1.77
C LYS A 250 -1.63 10.40 3.13
N TYR A 251 -0.42 10.21 3.63
CA TYR A 251 -0.17 9.75 4.99
C TYR A 251 0.47 10.90 5.78
N ASP A 252 -0.20 11.30 6.85
CA ASP A 252 0.28 12.32 7.79
C ASP A 252 1.12 11.68 8.90
#